data_83140db22c4f42d831b6e5ea225813af
#
_entry.id   83140db22c4f42d831b6e5ea225813af
#
_cell.length_a   1.000
_cell.length_b   1.000
_cell.length_c   1.000
_cell.angle_alpha   90.00
_cell.angle_beta   90.00
_cell.angle_gamma   90.00
#
_symmetry.space_group_name_H-M   'P 1'
#
loop_
_entity.id
_entity.type
_entity.pdbx_description
1 polymer ?
#
loop_
_entity_poly.entity_id
_entity_poly.type
_entity_poly.pdbx_seq_one_letter_code
_entity_poly.pdbx_strand_id
1 'polypeptide(L)'
;MAQYLRSEKFDMVQYSTPNASFYSAIASRLAGIKVRLYCQWGMVYVTKRGIGRFVCKCIEQITCKCSTQIQPDSEGNLNFCRANKLYDEKKSCIIWNGSAKGIDLSAYDISKKNEFAVEIKSRYGIMDGPILGFVGRLGREKGCNELFAAFRELKKEIPTLSLLFVGPIEKEDTIDIELLDYFKKCDSIIKTGRVSDVPKHMAAMDVFILPSYREGFGMSVVEASAMGIPVIATKYPGPSSAMRDGYTGIEIEVASINAIIRSVYSLLKDPDLSKRMGQNGRRFAEENFEQKKFIQKYMDNRMKLLNLN
;
A
#
# COMPACT_ATOMS: atom_id res chain seq x y z
N MET A 1 15.75 25.88 -9.14
CA MET A 1 15.41 24.61 -9.83
C MET A 1 15.26 24.80 -11.35
N ALA A 2 14.36 25.64 -11.89
CA ALA A 2 14.16 25.77 -13.34
C ALA A 2 15.44 26.20 -14.09
N GLN A 3 16.21 27.15 -13.55
CA GLN A 3 17.46 27.60 -14.11
C GLN A 3 18.52 26.47 -14.17
N TYR A 4 18.65 25.70 -13.09
CA TYR A 4 19.52 24.52 -13.02
C TYR A 4 19.10 23.44 -14.05
N LEU A 5 17.79 23.12 -14.11
CA LEU A 5 17.30 22.15 -15.10
C LEU A 5 17.58 22.57 -16.53
N ARG A 6 17.57 23.87 -16.81
CA ARG A 6 17.91 24.41 -18.15
C ARG A 6 19.39 24.32 -18.46
N SER A 7 20.27 24.57 -17.45
CA SER A 7 21.74 24.51 -17.68
C SER A 7 22.21 23.08 -17.92
N GLU A 8 21.63 22.09 -17.22
CA GLU A 8 22.03 20.68 -17.34
C GLU A 8 21.45 19.95 -18.56
N LYS A 9 20.51 20.57 -19.29
CA LYS A 9 19.90 20.02 -20.50
C LYS A 9 19.36 18.60 -20.39
N PHE A 10 18.66 18.28 -19.27
CA PHE A 10 18.06 16.97 -19.07
C PHE A 10 17.02 16.65 -20.16
N ASP A 11 17.03 15.41 -20.66
CA ASP A 11 16.02 14.91 -21.60
C ASP A 11 14.71 14.58 -20.89
N MET A 12 14.78 14.08 -19.65
CA MET A 12 13.63 13.71 -18.84
C MET A 12 13.82 14.14 -17.37
N VAL A 13 12.73 14.58 -16.78
CA VAL A 13 12.62 14.76 -15.32
C VAL A 13 11.47 13.92 -14.81
N GLN A 14 11.77 13.00 -13.89
CA GLN A 14 10.79 12.18 -13.19
C GLN A 14 10.59 12.69 -11.76
N TYR A 15 9.35 12.78 -11.31
CA TYR A 15 9.00 13.23 -9.97
C TYR A 15 7.82 12.43 -9.41
N SER A 16 7.83 12.32 -8.09
CA SER A 16 6.80 11.66 -7.30
C SER A 16 6.62 12.40 -5.98
N THR A 17 5.64 12.03 -5.19
CA THR A 17 5.20 12.71 -3.96
C THR A 17 4.58 14.09 -4.21
N PRO A 18 3.55 14.49 -3.44
CA PRO A 18 2.73 15.66 -3.78
C PRO A 18 3.51 16.97 -3.89
N ASN A 19 4.31 17.30 -2.86
CA ASN A 19 5.02 18.58 -2.82
C ASN A 19 6.16 18.65 -3.85
N ALA A 20 7.01 17.61 -3.90
CA ALA A 20 8.11 17.57 -4.85
C ALA A 20 7.59 17.58 -6.30
N SER A 21 6.52 16.86 -6.59
CA SER A 21 5.92 16.82 -7.94
C SER A 21 5.41 18.18 -8.38
N PHE A 22 4.74 18.92 -7.51
CA PHE A 22 4.21 20.24 -7.83
C PHE A 22 5.31 21.21 -8.27
N TYR A 23 6.35 21.34 -7.45
CA TYR A 23 7.47 22.23 -7.76
C TYR A 23 8.29 21.76 -8.97
N SER A 24 8.54 20.43 -9.06
CA SER A 24 9.32 19.88 -10.17
C SER A 24 8.56 19.95 -11.49
N ALA A 25 7.26 19.74 -11.51
CA ALA A 25 6.44 19.86 -12.72
C ALA A 25 6.46 21.27 -13.29
N ILE A 26 6.30 22.29 -12.44
CA ILE A 26 6.37 23.70 -12.86
C ILE A 26 7.79 24.04 -13.33
N ALA A 27 8.82 23.70 -12.54
CA ALA A 27 10.19 24.03 -12.85
C ALA A 27 10.67 23.37 -14.17
N SER A 28 10.35 22.10 -14.39
CA SER A 28 10.72 21.39 -15.61
C SER A 28 9.96 21.91 -16.84
N ARG A 29 8.70 22.34 -16.68
CA ARG A 29 7.96 23.00 -17.75
C ARG A 29 8.59 24.35 -18.13
N LEU A 30 8.95 25.18 -17.15
CA LEU A 30 9.63 26.46 -17.36
C LEU A 30 11.04 26.29 -17.94
N ALA A 31 11.72 25.19 -17.63
CA ALA A 31 13.02 24.86 -18.20
C ALA A 31 12.95 24.31 -19.64
N GLY A 32 11.74 23.99 -20.14
CA GLY A 32 11.56 23.45 -21.49
C GLY A 32 11.89 21.96 -21.61
N ILE A 33 11.93 21.21 -20.51
CA ILE A 33 12.21 19.76 -20.53
C ILE A 33 11.13 19.04 -21.35
N LYS A 34 11.57 18.19 -22.29
CA LYS A 34 10.67 17.52 -23.24
C LYS A 34 9.82 16.45 -22.53
N VAL A 35 10.42 15.58 -21.76
CA VAL A 35 9.74 14.50 -21.02
C VAL A 35 9.63 14.87 -19.54
N ARG A 36 8.42 15.12 -19.09
CA ARG A 36 8.10 15.49 -17.70
C ARG A 36 7.14 14.44 -17.14
N LEU A 37 7.71 13.45 -16.45
CA LEU A 37 7.02 12.25 -15.99
C LEU A 37 6.59 12.38 -14.55
N TYR A 38 5.28 12.38 -14.33
CA TYR A 38 4.69 12.32 -12.99
C TYR A 38 4.36 10.88 -12.59
N CYS A 39 5.11 10.33 -11.63
CA CYS A 39 4.79 9.07 -10.97
C CYS A 39 3.79 9.35 -9.83
N GLN A 40 2.50 9.08 -10.07
CA GLN A 40 1.41 9.43 -9.16
C GLN A 40 1.14 8.28 -8.18
N TRP A 41 1.75 8.35 -7.01
CA TRP A 41 1.61 7.34 -5.95
C TRP A 41 0.54 7.72 -4.92
N GLY A 42 -0.70 7.80 -5.38
CA GLY A 42 -1.86 8.20 -4.61
C GLY A 42 -2.10 9.72 -4.58
N MET A 43 -3.28 10.11 -4.12
CA MET A 43 -3.78 11.48 -4.19
C MET A 43 -4.16 12.02 -2.81
N VAL A 44 -3.51 13.10 -2.38
CA VAL A 44 -3.74 13.71 -1.04
C VAL A 44 -5.15 14.29 -0.91
N TYR A 45 -5.71 14.87 -1.96
CA TYR A 45 -6.98 15.59 -1.89
C TYR A 45 -8.19 14.68 -1.57
N VAL A 46 -8.06 13.38 -1.78
CA VAL A 46 -9.17 12.42 -1.59
C VAL A 46 -9.59 12.32 -0.13
N THR A 47 -8.65 12.39 0.81
CA THR A 47 -8.92 12.33 2.24
C THR A 47 -9.16 13.70 2.90
N LYS A 48 -9.05 14.79 2.13
CA LYS A 48 -9.29 16.15 2.63
C LYS A 48 -10.75 16.57 2.44
N ARG A 49 -11.21 17.55 3.23
CA ARG A 49 -12.55 18.12 3.17
C ARG A 49 -12.48 19.65 2.96
N GLY A 50 -13.58 20.25 2.54
CA GLY A 50 -13.72 21.71 2.40
C GLY A 50 -12.65 22.35 1.52
N ILE A 51 -12.17 23.53 1.94
CA ILE A 51 -11.16 24.34 1.23
C ILE A 51 -9.85 23.57 1.03
N GLY A 52 -9.41 22.79 2.04
CA GLY A 52 -8.20 21.97 1.92
C GLY A 52 -8.27 20.95 0.80
N ARG A 53 -9.43 20.33 0.56
CA ARG A 53 -9.66 19.44 -0.58
C ARG A 53 -9.54 20.19 -1.91
N PHE A 54 -10.16 21.36 -2.00
CA PHE A 54 -10.13 22.17 -3.22
C PHE A 54 -8.69 22.57 -3.56
N VAL A 55 -7.95 23.13 -2.60
CA VAL A 55 -6.55 23.54 -2.80
C VAL A 55 -5.68 22.36 -3.24
N CYS A 56 -5.75 21.22 -2.52
CA CYS A 56 -4.96 20.03 -2.90
C CYS A 56 -5.35 19.50 -4.28
N LYS A 57 -6.64 19.58 -4.68
CA LYS A 57 -7.08 19.18 -6.02
C LYS A 57 -6.54 20.13 -7.10
N CYS A 58 -6.51 21.43 -6.86
CA CYS A 58 -5.90 22.41 -7.77
C CYS A 58 -4.39 22.15 -7.95
N ILE A 59 -3.67 21.87 -6.86
CA ILE A 59 -2.24 21.50 -6.91
C ILE A 59 -2.04 20.26 -7.80
N GLU A 60 -2.85 19.23 -7.61
CA GLU A 60 -2.81 18.01 -8.42
C GLU A 60 -3.10 18.28 -9.90
N GLN A 61 -4.12 19.09 -10.19
CA GLN A 61 -4.46 19.49 -11.55
C GLN A 61 -3.33 20.27 -12.24
N ILE A 62 -2.67 21.18 -11.53
CA ILE A 62 -1.52 21.95 -12.07
C ILE A 62 -0.35 20.99 -12.36
N THR A 63 -0.05 20.09 -11.42
CA THR A 63 1.00 19.07 -11.59
C THR A 63 0.73 18.23 -12.84
N CYS A 64 -0.49 17.73 -12.99
CA CYS A 64 -0.91 16.96 -14.17
C CYS A 64 -0.83 17.77 -15.46
N LYS A 65 -1.24 19.05 -15.46
CA LYS A 65 -1.16 19.93 -16.64
C LYS A 65 0.27 20.22 -17.06
N CYS A 66 1.19 20.39 -16.11
CA CYS A 66 2.60 20.64 -16.37
C CYS A 66 3.37 19.40 -16.83
N SER A 67 2.89 18.21 -16.51
CA SER A 67 3.49 16.93 -16.91
C SER A 67 3.15 16.56 -18.35
N THR A 68 4.05 15.88 -19.05
CA THR A 68 3.81 15.33 -20.40
C THR A 68 3.28 13.91 -20.34
N GLN A 69 3.70 13.16 -19.31
CA GLN A 69 3.24 11.80 -19.02
C GLN A 69 2.93 11.66 -17.54
N ILE A 70 1.89 10.88 -17.24
CA ILE A 70 1.46 10.59 -15.88
C ILE A 70 1.37 9.08 -15.72
N GLN A 71 1.96 8.57 -14.65
CA GLN A 71 2.07 7.15 -14.37
C GLN A 71 1.54 6.85 -12.96
N PRO A 72 0.24 6.57 -12.83
CA PRO A 72 -0.30 6.04 -11.58
C PRO A 72 0.28 4.65 -11.30
N ASP A 73 0.30 4.29 -10.04
CA ASP A 73 0.79 2.98 -9.57
C ASP A 73 -0.29 1.90 -9.55
N SER A 74 -1.56 2.23 -9.85
CA SER A 74 -2.65 1.28 -9.91
C SER A 74 -3.66 1.63 -11.00
N GLU A 75 -4.29 0.59 -11.58
CA GLU A 75 -5.36 0.75 -12.54
C GLU A 75 -6.56 1.46 -11.91
N GLY A 76 -6.87 1.16 -10.66
CA GLY A 76 -7.93 1.84 -9.92
C GLY A 76 -7.68 3.35 -9.83
N ASN A 77 -6.45 3.78 -9.50
CA ASN A 77 -6.09 5.20 -9.45
C ASN A 77 -6.11 5.84 -10.85
N LEU A 78 -5.64 5.13 -11.89
CA LEU A 78 -5.73 5.57 -13.27
C LEU A 78 -7.18 5.89 -13.66
N ASN A 79 -8.08 4.93 -13.46
CA ASN A 79 -9.49 5.05 -13.81
C ASN A 79 -10.19 6.14 -12.98
N PHE A 80 -9.91 6.20 -11.68
CA PHE A 80 -10.42 7.26 -10.80
C PHE A 80 -10.01 8.66 -11.27
N CYS A 81 -8.74 8.86 -11.64
CA CYS A 81 -8.24 10.16 -12.07
C CYS A 81 -8.79 10.58 -13.44
N ARG A 82 -8.93 9.64 -14.37
CA ARG A 82 -9.56 9.89 -15.68
C ARG A 82 -11.04 10.28 -15.50
N ALA A 83 -11.79 9.54 -14.69
CA ALA A 83 -13.18 9.85 -14.37
C ALA A 83 -13.34 11.23 -13.71
N ASN A 84 -12.35 11.67 -12.90
CA ASN A 84 -12.29 13.00 -12.30
C ASN A 84 -11.67 14.08 -13.20
N LYS A 85 -11.40 13.78 -14.47
CA LYS A 85 -10.86 14.69 -15.50
C LYS A 85 -9.54 15.37 -15.10
N LEU A 86 -8.67 14.65 -14.39
CA LEU A 86 -7.33 15.14 -14.06
C LEU A 86 -6.40 15.05 -15.27
N TYR A 87 -6.57 14.04 -16.10
CA TYR A 87 -5.85 13.79 -17.34
C TYR A 87 -6.61 12.79 -18.24
N ASP A 88 -6.21 12.71 -19.50
CA ASP A 88 -6.79 11.83 -20.52
C ASP A 88 -5.93 10.56 -20.77
N GLU A 89 -6.40 9.70 -21.67
CA GLU A 89 -5.72 8.45 -22.02
C GLU A 89 -4.37 8.67 -22.69
N LYS A 90 -4.24 9.70 -23.54
CA LYS A 90 -3.01 9.98 -24.28
C LYS A 90 -1.86 10.35 -23.36
N LYS A 91 -2.18 10.86 -22.17
CA LYS A 91 -1.22 11.40 -21.21
C LYS A 91 -0.91 10.45 -20.06
N SER A 92 -1.59 9.32 -19.96
CA SER A 92 -1.52 8.47 -18.78
C SER A 92 -1.50 6.98 -19.11
N CYS A 93 -0.62 6.25 -18.44
CA CYS A 93 -0.53 4.80 -18.52
C CYS A 93 -0.06 4.23 -17.18
N ILE A 94 -0.33 2.95 -16.95
CA ILE A 94 0.32 2.18 -15.88
C ILE A 94 1.45 1.33 -16.47
N ILE A 95 2.41 0.96 -15.62
CA ILE A 95 3.43 -0.01 -16.02
C ILE A 95 2.92 -1.40 -15.64
N TRP A 96 2.86 -2.29 -16.62
CA TRP A 96 2.39 -3.66 -16.47
C TRP A 96 1.04 -3.70 -15.71
N ASN A 97 0.99 -4.33 -14.53
CA ASN A 97 -0.22 -4.43 -13.71
C ASN A 97 -0.28 -3.40 -12.58
N GLY A 98 0.53 -2.35 -12.65
CA GLY A 98 0.69 -1.38 -11.56
C GLY A 98 1.83 -1.75 -10.62
N SER A 99 1.82 -1.19 -9.41
CA SER A 99 2.90 -1.22 -8.44
C SER A 99 3.93 -0.10 -8.62
N ALA A 100 4.59 0.26 -7.53
CA ALA A 100 5.68 1.25 -7.56
C ALA A 100 7.06 0.62 -7.81
N LYS A 101 7.24 -0.67 -7.48
CA LYS A 101 8.57 -1.33 -7.50
C LYS A 101 8.55 -2.83 -7.85
N GLY A 102 7.37 -3.46 -7.96
CA GLY A 102 7.24 -4.92 -7.99
C GLY A 102 7.58 -5.55 -6.63
N ILE A 103 7.62 -6.88 -6.58
CA ILE A 103 7.95 -7.67 -5.38
C ILE A 103 9.17 -8.55 -5.62
N ASP A 104 10.19 -8.44 -4.77
CA ASP A 104 11.34 -9.34 -4.77
C ASP A 104 10.96 -10.67 -4.09
N LEU A 105 10.60 -11.66 -4.89
CA LEU A 105 10.17 -12.97 -4.39
C LEU A 105 11.27 -13.73 -3.65
N SER A 106 12.54 -13.37 -3.82
CA SER A 106 13.64 -14.01 -3.09
C SER A 106 13.66 -13.56 -1.62
N ALA A 107 13.22 -12.32 -1.35
CA ALA A 107 13.06 -11.83 0.03
C ALA A 107 11.81 -12.43 0.70
N TYR A 108 10.77 -12.77 -0.09
CA TYR A 108 9.53 -13.41 0.38
C TYR A 108 9.56 -14.91 0.08
N ASP A 109 10.61 -15.59 0.57
CA ASP A 109 10.82 -17.02 0.36
C ASP A 109 9.86 -17.85 1.21
N ILE A 110 8.82 -18.38 0.57
CA ILE A 110 7.77 -19.18 1.23
C ILE A 110 8.32 -20.50 1.82
N SER A 111 9.45 -21.03 1.31
CA SER A 111 10.06 -22.24 1.86
C SER A 111 10.61 -22.02 3.28
N LYS A 112 10.95 -20.78 3.62
CA LYS A 112 11.42 -20.35 4.94
C LYS A 112 10.33 -19.78 5.84
N LYS A 113 9.05 -19.81 5.40
CA LYS A 113 7.95 -19.20 6.16
C LYS A 113 7.89 -19.70 7.60
N ASN A 114 7.97 -21.02 7.80
CA ASN A 114 7.91 -21.60 9.15
C ASN A 114 9.11 -21.21 10.03
N GLU A 115 10.32 -21.21 9.46
CA GLU A 115 11.53 -20.77 10.15
C GLU A 115 11.40 -19.31 10.60
N PHE A 116 11.00 -18.44 9.70
CA PHE A 116 10.79 -17.02 9.98
C PHE A 116 9.69 -16.79 11.03
N ALA A 117 8.59 -17.54 10.94
CA ALA A 117 7.50 -17.44 11.91
C ALA A 117 7.96 -17.81 13.32
N VAL A 118 8.71 -18.91 13.47
CA VAL A 118 9.29 -19.34 14.76
C VAL A 118 10.26 -18.28 15.29
N GLU A 119 11.15 -17.73 14.46
CA GLU A 119 12.07 -16.68 14.85
C GLU A 119 11.33 -15.45 15.39
N ILE A 120 10.29 -14.97 14.70
CA ILE A 120 9.53 -13.77 15.10
C ILE A 120 8.71 -14.03 16.36
N LYS A 121 8.04 -15.19 16.45
CA LYS A 121 7.31 -15.55 17.67
C LYS A 121 8.22 -15.58 18.90
N SER A 122 9.39 -16.20 18.76
CA SER A 122 10.39 -16.24 19.84
C SER A 122 10.94 -14.84 20.18
N ARG A 123 11.27 -14.04 19.17
CA ARG A 123 11.83 -12.68 19.34
C ARG A 123 10.91 -11.76 20.17
N TYR A 124 9.61 -11.88 19.99
CA TYR A 124 8.63 -11.01 20.63
C TYR A 124 7.83 -11.70 21.73
N GLY A 125 8.15 -12.94 22.07
CA GLY A 125 7.40 -13.70 23.08
C GLY A 125 5.91 -13.91 22.72
N ILE A 126 5.60 -14.07 21.43
CA ILE A 126 4.22 -14.23 20.99
C ILE A 126 3.73 -15.63 21.38
N MET A 127 2.70 -15.66 22.21
CA MET A 127 2.08 -16.91 22.69
C MET A 127 1.36 -17.65 21.55
N ASP A 128 1.09 -18.93 21.76
CA ASP A 128 0.31 -19.73 20.82
C ASP A 128 -1.09 -19.14 20.63
N GLY A 129 -1.48 -19.01 19.36
CA GLY A 129 -2.74 -18.43 18.95
C GLY A 129 -2.64 -17.77 17.58
N PRO A 130 -3.77 -17.34 17.03
CA PRO A 130 -3.79 -16.65 15.73
C PRO A 130 -3.16 -15.26 15.82
N ILE A 131 -2.47 -14.87 14.75
CA ILE A 131 -1.80 -13.57 14.62
C ILE A 131 -2.43 -12.77 13.49
N LEU A 132 -3.13 -11.69 13.86
CA LEU A 132 -3.53 -10.66 12.91
C LEU A 132 -2.34 -9.75 12.64
N GLY A 133 -1.99 -9.54 11.37
CA GLY A 133 -0.84 -8.74 10.98
C GLY A 133 -1.24 -7.42 10.34
N PHE A 134 -0.49 -6.37 10.67
CA PHE A 134 -0.56 -5.06 10.01
C PHE A 134 0.85 -4.56 9.72
N VAL A 135 1.06 -4.02 8.52
CA VAL A 135 2.33 -3.39 8.13
C VAL A 135 2.06 -1.98 7.60
N GLY A 136 2.53 -0.98 8.33
CA GLY A 136 2.32 0.41 7.99
C GLY A 136 2.64 1.36 9.15
N ARG A 137 2.61 2.66 8.86
CA ARG A 137 2.74 3.68 9.92
C ARG A 137 1.47 3.73 10.76
N LEU A 138 1.62 4.04 12.05
CA LEU A 138 0.48 4.43 12.88
C LEU A 138 -0.13 5.71 12.31
N GLY A 139 -1.44 5.72 12.11
CA GLY A 139 -2.16 6.91 11.66
C GLY A 139 -3.59 6.60 11.22
N ARG A 140 -4.45 7.61 11.32
CA ARG A 140 -5.87 7.50 10.95
C ARG A 140 -6.05 7.11 9.48
N GLU A 141 -5.23 7.65 8.58
CA GLU A 141 -5.32 7.34 7.16
C GLU A 141 -5.03 5.86 6.83
N LYS A 142 -4.40 5.15 7.76
CA LYS A 142 -4.13 3.70 7.66
C LYS A 142 -5.23 2.84 8.30
N GLY A 143 -6.30 3.46 8.81
CA GLY A 143 -7.41 2.75 9.45
C GLY A 143 -7.07 2.17 10.81
N CYS A 144 -6.09 2.77 11.53
CA CYS A 144 -5.64 2.25 12.80
C CYS A 144 -6.74 2.34 13.88
N ASN A 145 -7.63 3.33 13.83
CA ASN A 145 -8.76 3.40 14.75
C ASN A 145 -9.69 2.20 14.58
N GLU A 146 -10.05 1.89 13.35
CA GLU A 146 -10.92 0.74 13.02
C GLU A 146 -10.25 -0.59 13.35
N LEU A 147 -8.94 -0.70 13.08
CA LEU A 147 -8.15 -1.88 13.42
C LEU A 147 -8.14 -2.14 14.93
N PHE A 148 -7.85 -1.11 15.73
CA PHE A 148 -7.77 -1.29 17.19
C PHE A 148 -9.14 -1.52 17.82
N ALA A 149 -10.18 -0.85 17.33
CA ALA A 149 -11.54 -1.09 17.77
C ALA A 149 -11.98 -2.53 17.43
N ALA A 150 -11.73 -2.98 16.20
CA ALA A 150 -12.05 -4.35 15.80
C ALA A 150 -11.23 -5.39 16.60
N PHE A 151 -9.94 -5.15 16.78
CA PHE A 151 -9.07 -6.04 17.55
C PHE A 151 -9.53 -6.15 19.00
N ARG A 152 -9.95 -5.05 19.62
CA ARG A 152 -10.49 -5.03 20.99
C ARG A 152 -11.73 -5.93 21.13
N GLU A 153 -12.63 -5.90 20.15
CA GLU A 153 -13.82 -6.77 20.16
C GLU A 153 -13.45 -8.23 19.86
N LEU A 154 -12.62 -8.48 18.85
CA LEU A 154 -12.15 -9.83 18.51
C LEU A 154 -11.42 -10.50 19.69
N LYS A 155 -10.66 -9.75 20.47
CA LYS A 155 -9.91 -10.25 21.62
C LYS A 155 -10.81 -10.78 22.76
N LYS A 156 -12.04 -10.26 22.88
CA LYS A 156 -13.02 -10.79 23.86
C LYS A 156 -13.47 -12.20 23.50
N GLU A 157 -13.63 -12.47 22.20
CA GLU A 157 -14.10 -13.75 21.67
C GLU A 157 -12.96 -14.76 21.43
N ILE A 158 -11.75 -14.24 21.12
CA ILE A 158 -10.55 -15.03 20.85
C ILE A 158 -9.43 -14.55 21.78
N PRO A 159 -9.40 -15.02 23.04
CA PRO A 159 -8.44 -14.54 24.05
C PRO A 159 -6.97 -14.77 23.69
N THR A 160 -6.66 -15.72 22.81
CA THR A 160 -5.30 -16.01 22.33
C THR A 160 -4.89 -15.18 21.10
N LEU A 161 -5.80 -14.38 20.50
CA LEU A 161 -5.50 -13.54 19.35
C LEU A 161 -4.42 -12.49 19.68
N SER A 162 -3.43 -12.37 18.82
CA SER A 162 -2.41 -11.32 18.88
C SER A 162 -2.49 -10.41 17.66
N LEU A 163 -2.12 -9.13 17.83
CA LEU A 163 -1.93 -8.19 16.73
C LEU A 163 -0.43 -7.89 16.57
N LEU A 164 0.16 -8.29 15.47
CA LEU A 164 1.53 -7.93 15.11
C LEU A 164 1.51 -6.63 14.29
N PHE A 165 1.77 -5.51 14.96
CA PHE A 165 1.81 -4.17 14.37
C PHE A 165 3.24 -3.83 13.98
N VAL A 166 3.52 -3.84 12.68
CA VAL A 166 4.85 -3.61 12.11
C VAL A 166 4.92 -2.23 11.46
N GLY A 167 5.70 -1.34 12.02
CA GLY A 167 5.93 -0.02 11.46
C GLY A 167 6.10 1.08 12.49
N PRO A 168 6.49 2.28 12.04
CA PRO A 168 6.79 3.39 12.93
C PRO A 168 5.52 3.92 13.61
N ILE A 169 5.67 4.21 14.90
CA ILE A 169 4.63 4.84 15.73
C ILE A 169 4.78 6.36 15.58
N GLU A 170 4.10 6.88 14.58
CA GLU A 170 4.07 8.31 14.23
C GLU A 170 2.61 8.77 14.21
N LYS A 171 2.37 10.08 14.35
CA LYS A 171 1.02 10.68 14.28
C LYS A 171 0.01 10.10 15.27
N GLU A 172 0.45 9.87 16.49
CA GLU A 172 -0.41 9.43 17.60
C GLU A 172 -1.60 10.39 17.81
N ASP A 173 -1.40 11.68 17.55
CA ASP A 173 -2.41 12.73 17.60
C ASP A 173 -3.58 12.54 16.61
N THR A 174 -3.43 11.63 15.66
CA THR A 174 -4.50 11.28 14.70
C THR A 174 -5.36 10.10 15.14
N ILE A 175 -5.00 9.43 16.23
CA ILE A 175 -5.70 8.27 16.79
C ILE A 175 -6.59 8.70 17.94
N ASP A 176 -7.78 8.11 18.04
CA ASP A 176 -8.71 8.36 19.13
C ASP A 176 -8.06 7.99 20.48
N ILE A 177 -8.18 8.87 21.48
CA ILE A 177 -7.45 8.77 22.75
C ILE A 177 -7.64 7.42 23.44
N GLU A 178 -8.87 6.90 23.51
CA GLU A 178 -9.16 5.60 24.13
C GLU A 178 -8.50 4.44 23.37
N LEU A 179 -8.50 4.50 22.03
CA LEU A 179 -7.91 3.47 21.19
C LEU A 179 -6.37 3.53 21.23
N LEU A 180 -5.82 4.72 21.34
CA LEU A 180 -4.38 4.91 21.53
C LEU A 180 -3.92 4.37 22.89
N ASP A 181 -4.67 4.64 23.94
CA ASP A 181 -4.40 4.09 25.29
C ASP A 181 -4.48 2.55 25.27
N TYR A 182 -5.53 2.00 24.65
CA TYR A 182 -5.66 0.56 24.43
C TYR A 182 -4.48 -0.01 23.63
N PHE A 183 -4.11 0.62 22.52
CA PHE A 183 -2.95 0.20 21.73
C PHE A 183 -1.66 0.18 22.57
N LYS A 184 -1.45 1.17 23.42
CA LYS A 184 -0.24 1.29 24.25
C LYS A 184 -0.18 0.24 25.35
N LYS A 185 -1.30 -0.06 26.01
CA LYS A 185 -1.39 -0.90 27.22
C LYS A 185 -1.65 -2.38 26.94
N CYS A 186 -2.21 -2.73 25.79
CA CYS A 186 -2.53 -4.11 25.47
C CYS A 186 -1.29 -4.93 25.13
N ASP A 187 -0.95 -5.92 25.95
CA ASP A 187 0.21 -6.80 25.76
C ASP A 187 0.06 -7.72 24.55
N SER A 188 -1.18 -7.99 24.11
CA SER A 188 -1.43 -8.77 22.90
C SER A 188 -1.26 -7.98 21.60
N ILE A 189 -0.92 -6.68 21.68
CA ILE A 189 -0.51 -5.86 20.54
C ILE A 189 1.01 -5.73 20.57
N ILE A 190 1.65 -6.49 19.71
CA ILE A 190 3.10 -6.49 19.55
C ILE A 190 3.51 -5.32 18.63
N LYS A 191 4.18 -4.35 19.20
CA LYS A 191 4.61 -3.10 18.54
C LYS A 191 6.07 -3.21 18.17
N THR A 192 6.40 -3.49 16.89
CA THR A 192 7.80 -3.72 16.49
C THR A 192 8.57 -2.44 16.21
N GLY A 193 7.88 -1.31 15.96
CA GLY A 193 8.50 -0.13 15.37
C GLY A 193 8.94 -0.39 13.92
N ARG A 194 9.86 0.43 13.42
CA ARG A 194 10.43 0.27 12.09
C ARG A 194 11.41 -0.93 12.08
N VAL A 195 11.20 -1.84 11.15
CA VAL A 195 12.05 -3.02 10.94
C VAL A 195 12.60 -3.06 9.52
N SER A 196 13.71 -3.77 9.31
CA SER A 196 14.31 -4.01 7.99
C SER A 196 13.92 -5.37 7.40
N ASP A 197 13.46 -6.31 8.23
CA ASP A 197 13.14 -7.70 7.89
C ASP A 197 11.62 -7.95 7.85
N VAL A 198 10.88 -7.05 7.18
CA VAL A 198 9.41 -7.15 7.01
C VAL A 198 8.95 -8.53 6.55
N PRO A 199 9.63 -9.22 5.58
CA PRO A 199 9.23 -10.56 5.16
C PRO A 199 9.15 -11.57 6.31
N LYS A 200 10.11 -11.52 7.26
CA LYS A 200 10.09 -12.41 8.44
C LYS A 200 8.89 -12.14 9.34
N HIS A 201 8.60 -10.85 9.58
CA HIS A 201 7.44 -10.47 10.39
C HIS A 201 6.13 -10.90 9.72
N MET A 202 6.00 -10.73 8.40
CA MET A 202 4.84 -11.22 7.67
C MET A 202 4.69 -12.73 7.76
N ALA A 203 5.77 -13.50 7.70
CA ALA A 203 5.73 -14.96 7.80
C ALA A 203 5.04 -15.47 9.09
N ALA A 204 5.05 -14.70 10.16
CA ALA A 204 4.40 -15.03 11.42
C ALA A 204 2.90 -14.72 11.47
N MET A 205 2.33 -14.06 10.44
CA MET A 205 0.94 -13.64 10.41
C MET A 205 0.05 -14.74 9.83
N ASP A 206 -1.11 -14.97 10.43
CA ASP A 206 -2.13 -15.87 9.91
C ASP A 206 -3.10 -15.14 8.96
N VAL A 207 -3.40 -13.88 9.24
CA VAL A 207 -4.22 -13.00 8.42
C VAL A 207 -3.56 -11.63 8.37
N PHE A 208 -3.40 -11.07 7.18
CA PHE A 208 -2.93 -9.70 7.01
C PHE A 208 -4.10 -8.74 6.80
N ILE A 209 -4.05 -7.56 7.42
CA ILE A 209 -5.09 -6.56 7.28
C ILE A 209 -4.53 -5.18 6.93
N LEU A 210 -5.14 -4.52 5.92
CA LEU A 210 -4.87 -3.15 5.51
C LEU A 210 -6.17 -2.35 5.41
N PRO A 211 -6.71 -1.79 6.52
CA PRO A 211 -7.99 -1.09 6.53
C PRO A 211 -7.85 0.39 6.15
N SER A 212 -6.92 0.70 5.26
CA SER A 212 -6.53 2.07 4.91
C SER A 212 -7.64 2.84 4.21
N TYR A 213 -7.77 4.11 4.52
CA TYR A 213 -8.67 5.05 3.83
C TYR A 213 -8.13 5.48 2.46
N ARG A 214 -6.82 5.32 2.24
CA ARG A 214 -6.14 5.74 1.02
C ARG A 214 -4.81 5.03 0.86
N GLU A 215 -4.63 4.46 -0.30
CA GLU A 215 -3.34 3.91 -0.76
C GLU A 215 -3.09 4.31 -2.21
N GLY A 216 -1.83 4.36 -2.61
CA GLY A 216 -1.47 4.39 -4.01
C GLY A 216 -1.76 3.03 -4.65
N PHE A 217 -1.06 2.01 -4.19
CA PHE A 217 -1.24 0.63 -4.65
C PHE A 217 -1.59 -0.34 -3.50
N GLY A 218 -0.95 -0.19 -2.35
CA GLY A 218 -1.08 -1.15 -1.26
C GLY A 218 -0.02 -2.26 -1.35
N MET A 219 1.25 -1.88 -1.50
CA MET A 219 2.35 -2.85 -1.63
C MET A 219 2.37 -3.91 -0.53
N SER A 220 2.01 -3.54 0.71
CA SER A 220 1.95 -4.50 1.82
C SER A 220 0.91 -5.62 1.62
N VAL A 221 -0.14 -5.39 0.81
CA VAL A 221 -1.10 -6.44 0.40
C VAL A 221 -0.39 -7.47 -0.50
N VAL A 222 0.37 -7.00 -1.50
CA VAL A 222 1.15 -7.90 -2.37
C VAL A 222 2.26 -8.61 -1.60
N GLU A 223 2.91 -7.91 -0.67
CA GLU A 223 3.95 -8.45 0.19
C GLU A 223 3.41 -9.59 1.09
N ALA A 224 2.24 -9.41 1.70
CA ALA A 224 1.56 -10.46 2.46
C ALA A 224 1.13 -11.63 1.56
N SER A 225 0.56 -11.33 0.40
CA SER A 225 0.21 -12.34 -0.61
C SER A 225 1.43 -13.14 -1.06
N ALA A 226 2.57 -12.49 -1.29
CA ALA A 226 3.82 -13.16 -1.64
C ALA A 226 4.32 -14.11 -0.54
N MET A 227 3.98 -13.88 0.72
CA MET A 227 4.26 -14.81 1.84
C MET A 227 3.15 -15.86 2.02
N GLY A 228 2.18 -15.93 1.10
CA GLY A 228 1.08 -16.89 1.15
C GLY A 228 0.12 -16.64 2.32
N ILE A 229 -0.13 -15.40 2.66
CA ILE A 229 -1.02 -14.99 3.74
C ILE A 229 -2.31 -14.44 3.13
N PRO A 230 -3.51 -14.89 3.57
CA PRO A 230 -4.76 -14.30 3.15
C PRO A 230 -4.85 -12.84 3.60
N VAL A 231 -5.37 -11.98 2.75
CA VAL A 231 -5.40 -10.54 2.99
C VAL A 231 -6.82 -10.03 3.19
N ILE A 232 -6.98 -9.06 4.09
CA ILE A 232 -8.18 -8.24 4.23
C ILE A 232 -7.77 -6.81 3.91
N ALA A 233 -8.38 -6.19 2.90
CA ALA A 233 -8.07 -4.82 2.57
C ALA A 233 -9.31 -4.03 2.17
N THR A 234 -9.24 -2.71 2.32
CA THR A 234 -10.38 -1.86 1.96
C THR A 234 -10.63 -1.81 0.46
N LYS A 235 -11.88 -1.82 0.09
CA LYS A 235 -12.36 -1.59 -1.28
C LYS A 235 -12.06 -0.14 -1.68
N TYR A 236 -10.85 0.06 -2.17
CA TYR A 236 -10.33 1.35 -2.60
C TYR A 236 -9.43 1.13 -3.83
N PRO A 237 -9.33 2.08 -4.77
CA PRO A 237 -8.62 1.89 -6.04
C PRO A 237 -7.24 1.23 -5.97
N GLY A 238 -6.41 1.61 -5.00
CA GLY A 238 -5.07 1.03 -4.83
C GLY A 238 -5.11 -0.42 -4.34
N PRO A 239 -5.62 -0.71 -3.13
CA PRO A 239 -5.69 -2.07 -2.58
C PRO A 239 -6.47 -3.05 -3.46
N SER A 240 -7.59 -2.64 -4.07
CA SER A 240 -8.34 -3.48 -5.01
C SER A 240 -7.55 -3.86 -6.27
N SER A 241 -6.52 -3.08 -6.65
CA SER A 241 -5.60 -3.46 -7.72
C SER A 241 -4.52 -4.45 -7.27
N ALA A 242 -4.25 -4.52 -5.96
CA ALA A 242 -3.23 -5.38 -5.36
C ALA A 242 -3.75 -6.77 -4.96
N MET A 243 -5.05 -7.02 -5.08
CA MET A 243 -5.71 -8.29 -4.71
C MET A 243 -6.89 -8.61 -5.64
N ARG A 244 -7.50 -9.77 -5.43
CA ARG A 244 -8.79 -10.16 -6.04
C ARG A 244 -9.74 -10.62 -4.95
N ASP A 245 -10.84 -9.89 -4.78
CA ASP A 245 -11.86 -10.21 -3.78
C ASP A 245 -12.41 -11.62 -3.95
N GLY A 246 -12.60 -12.33 -2.83
CA GLY A 246 -13.06 -13.71 -2.78
C GLY A 246 -12.05 -14.75 -3.29
N TYR A 247 -10.95 -14.34 -3.90
CA TYR A 247 -9.94 -15.24 -4.46
C TYR A 247 -8.60 -15.21 -3.73
N THR A 248 -8.00 -14.01 -3.53
CA THR A 248 -6.73 -13.84 -2.79
C THR A 248 -6.94 -13.32 -1.37
N GLY A 249 -8.15 -12.90 -1.04
CA GLY A 249 -8.52 -12.28 0.23
C GLY A 249 -9.92 -11.72 0.20
N ILE A 250 -10.23 -10.84 1.15
CA ILE A 250 -11.56 -10.25 1.34
C ILE A 250 -11.45 -8.73 1.26
N GLU A 251 -12.20 -8.11 0.34
CA GLU A 251 -12.41 -6.66 0.34
C GLU A 251 -13.44 -6.23 1.37
N ILE A 252 -13.15 -5.16 2.07
CA ILE A 252 -14.03 -4.58 3.10
C ILE A 252 -14.33 -3.11 2.79
N GLU A 253 -15.48 -2.62 3.24
CA GLU A 253 -15.80 -1.20 3.15
C GLU A 253 -14.86 -0.36 4.05
N VAL A 254 -14.49 0.82 3.57
CA VAL A 254 -13.68 1.79 4.32
C VAL A 254 -14.42 2.18 5.61
N ALA A 255 -13.67 2.35 6.71
CA ALA A 255 -14.21 2.73 8.03
C ALA A 255 -15.22 1.75 8.64
N SER A 256 -15.19 0.48 8.27
CA SER A 256 -16.15 -0.53 8.76
C SER A 256 -15.51 -1.50 9.77
N ILE A 257 -15.62 -1.21 11.05
CA ILE A 257 -15.18 -2.09 12.15
C ILE A 257 -15.85 -3.47 12.05
N ASN A 258 -17.17 -3.51 11.80
CA ASN A 258 -17.91 -4.75 11.65
C ASN A 258 -17.46 -5.61 10.46
N ALA A 259 -17.06 -4.97 9.34
CA ALA A 259 -16.52 -5.71 8.21
C ALA A 259 -15.17 -6.34 8.54
N ILE A 260 -14.29 -5.63 9.27
CA ILE A 260 -13.04 -6.17 9.79
C ILE A 260 -13.31 -7.41 10.65
N ILE A 261 -14.18 -7.28 11.65
CA ILE A 261 -14.51 -8.37 12.57
C ILE A 261 -15.02 -9.59 11.80
N ARG A 262 -16.01 -9.44 10.93
CA ARG A 262 -16.58 -10.55 10.16
C ARG A 262 -15.54 -11.23 9.28
N SER A 263 -14.70 -10.46 8.60
CA SER A 263 -13.68 -11.00 7.69
C SER A 263 -12.58 -11.77 8.43
N VAL A 264 -12.12 -11.24 9.58
CA VAL A 264 -11.16 -11.95 10.44
C VAL A 264 -11.75 -13.26 10.95
N TYR A 265 -13.00 -13.24 11.45
CA TYR A 265 -13.69 -14.47 11.88
C TYR A 265 -13.82 -15.49 10.76
N SER A 266 -14.22 -15.05 9.56
CA SER A 266 -14.36 -15.93 8.41
C SER A 266 -13.07 -16.69 8.11
N LEU A 267 -11.93 -15.98 8.10
CA LEU A 267 -10.63 -16.57 7.80
C LEU A 267 -10.08 -17.44 8.94
N LEU A 268 -10.31 -17.07 10.20
CA LEU A 268 -9.81 -17.83 11.34
C LEU A 268 -10.66 -19.09 11.63
N LYS A 269 -11.95 -19.09 11.30
CA LYS A 269 -12.86 -20.23 11.49
C LYS A 269 -12.82 -21.25 10.35
N ASP A 270 -12.34 -20.85 9.17
CA ASP A 270 -12.20 -21.71 7.98
C ASP A 270 -10.73 -21.76 7.54
N PRO A 271 -9.92 -22.67 8.11
CA PRO A 271 -8.51 -22.83 7.73
C PRO A 271 -8.30 -23.21 6.26
N ASP A 272 -9.25 -23.94 5.65
CA ASP A 272 -9.16 -24.31 4.24
C ASP A 272 -9.37 -23.11 3.32
N LEU A 273 -10.34 -22.24 3.65
CA LEU A 273 -10.52 -20.96 2.97
C LEU A 273 -9.26 -20.08 3.08
N SER A 274 -8.76 -19.93 4.32
CA SER A 274 -7.56 -19.15 4.63
C SER A 274 -6.35 -19.64 3.83
N LYS A 275 -6.08 -20.94 3.85
CA LYS A 275 -5.01 -21.60 3.11
C LYS A 275 -5.16 -21.41 1.58
N ARG A 276 -6.36 -21.62 1.06
CA ARG A 276 -6.66 -21.46 -0.37
C ARG A 276 -6.44 -20.02 -0.82
N MET A 277 -6.93 -19.03 -0.06
CA MET A 277 -6.72 -17.62 -0.37
C MET A 277 -5.24 -17.23 -0.32
N GLY A 278 -4.49 -17.70 0.68
CA GLY A 278 -3.06 -17.48 0.79
C GLY A 278 -2.28 -18.06 -0.40
N GLN A 279 -2.59 -19.28 -0.83
CA GLN A 279 -1.96 -19.92 -2.01
C GLN A 279 -2.29 -19.17 -3.30
N ASN A 280 -3.54 -18.76 -3.47
CA ASN A 280 -3.98 -17.97 -4.61
C ASN A 280 -3.29 -16.60 -4.61
N GLY A 281 -3.15 -15.97 -3.43
CA GLY A 281 -2.44 -14.71 -3.24
C GLY A 281 -0.97 -14.82 -3.67
N ARG A 282 -0.29 -15.90 -3.26
CA ARG A 282 1.09 -16.15 -3.66
C ARG A 282 1.22 -16.24 -5.17
N ARG A 283 0.40 -17.08 -5.82
CA ARG A 283 0.40 -17.23 -7.28
C ARG A 283 0.11 -15.89 -7.99
N PHE A 284 -0.87 -15.16 -7.49
CA PHE A 284 -1.22 -13.84 -8.03
C PHE A 284 -0.06 -12.83 -7.94
N ALA A 285 0.66 -12.80 -6.81
CA ALA A 285 1.84 -11.96 -6.64
C ALA A 285 2.97 -12.33 -7.60
N GLU A 286 3.26 -13.62 -7.78
CA GLU A 286 4.28 -14.15 -8.69
C GLU A 286 3.99 -13.81 -10.15
N GLU A 287 2.75 -14.01 -10.58
CA GLU A 287 2.34 -13.80 -11.97
C GLU A 287 2.27 -12.33 -12.36
N ASN A 288 1.88 -11.45 -11.41
CA ASN A 288 1.48 -10.09 -11.73
C ASN A 288 2.43 -9.00 -11.21
N PHE A 289 3.31 -9.29 -10.24
CA PHE A 289 4.09 -8.25 -9.56
C PHE A 289 5.56 -8.62 -9.35
N GLU A 290 6.06 -9.67 -9.98
CA GLU A 290 7.48 -10.08 -9.88
C GLU A 290 8.39 -8.94 -10.31
N GLN A 291 9.38 -8.60 -9.46
CA GLN A 291 10.17 -7.38 -9.57
C GLN A 291 11.02 -7.31 -10.84
N LYS A 292 11.64 -8.41 -11.28
CA LYS A 292 12.48 -8.41 -12.49
C LYS A 292 11.66 -8.08 -13.72
N LYS A 293 10.47 -8.69 -13.85
CA LYS A 293 9.53 -8.37 -14.94
C LYS A 293 9.05 -6.93 -14.87
N PHE A 294 8.73 -6.45 -13.65
CA PHE A 294 8.34 -5.06 -13.47
C PHE A 294 9.43 -4.10 -13.89
N ILE A 295 10.68 -4.33 -13.46
CA ILE A 295 11.84 -3.48 -13.81
C ILE A 295 12.06 -3.49 -15.34
N GLN A 296 11.97 -4.65 -15.99
CA GLN A 296 12.09 -4.71 -17.45
C GLN A 296 11.03 -3.83 -18.15
N LYS A 297 9.75 -4.01 -17.77
CA LYS A 297 8.66 -3.19 -18.31
C LYS A 297 8.82 -1.69 -18.00
N TYR A 298 9.35 -1.39 -16.83
CA TYR A 298 9.66 -0.03 -16.43
C TYR A 298 10.75 0.59 -17.32
N MET A 299 11.83 -0.13 -17.56
CA MET A 299 12.92 0.31 -18.43
C MET A 299 12.46 0.47 -19.88
N ASP A 300 11.73 -0.51 -20.44
CA ASP A 300 11.15 -0.42 -21.78
C ASP A 300 10.30 0.85 -21.96
N ASN A 301 9.49 1.18 -20.96
CA ASN A 301 8.70 2.41 -20.96
C ASN A 301 9.58 3.66 -20.96
N ARG A 302 10.67 3.71 -20.18
CA ARG A 302 11.58 4.87 -20.12
C ARG A 302 12.32 5.04 -21.46
N MET A 303 12.81 3.96 -22.04
CA MET A 303 13.44 3.96 -23.36
C MET A 303 12.48 4.52 -24.42
N LYS A 304 11.23 4.04 -24.43
CA LYS A 304 10.19 4.54 -25.33
C LYS A 304 9.92 6.04 -25.15
N LEU A 305 9.85 6.54 -23.92
CA LEU A 305 9.61 7.96 -23.64
C LEU A 305 10.76 8.85 -24.09
N LEU A 306 11.98 8.33 -24.14
CA LEU A 306 13.19 9.01 -24.59
C LEU A 306 13.47 8.78 -26.09
N ASN A 307 12.64 8.01 -26.81
CA ASN A 307 12.87 7.57 -28.19
C ASN A 307 14.21 6.83 -28.36
N LEU A 308 14.63 6.09 -27.35
CA LEU A 308 15.82 5.22 -27.37
C LEU A 308 15.32 3.78 -27.58
N ASN A 309 15.20 3.36 -28.85
CA ASN A 309 14.81 2.00 -29.24
C ASN A 309 16.03 1.12 -29.48
#